data_de9a6c9fff584cd43324e1e531c1f742
#
_entry.id   de9a6c9fff584cd43324e1e531c1f742
#
_cell.length_a   1.000
_cell.length_b   1.000
_cell.length_c   1.000
_cell.angle_alpha   90.00
_cell.angle_beta   90.00
_cell.angle_gamma   90.00
#
_symmetry.space_group_name_H-M   'P 1'
#
loop_
_entity.id
_entity.type
_entity.pdbx_description
1 polymer ?
#
loop_
_entity_poly.entity_id
_entity_poly.type
_entity_poly.pdbx_seq_one_letter_code
_entity_poly.pdbx_strand_id
1 'polypeptide(L)'
;MLEENKQSEHSKKVETSENPVPEERLEISIDDLSKVELRVGQIVEAGPVDGADKLVNVKVDLGELGIKNVFAGIKVAYQPENLKGLKVVVVANLKPRKMKFGISEAMLLASGEGESLSLFIPHKDAKPGDRLK
;
A
#
# COMPACT_ATOMS: atom_id res chain seq x y z
N MET A 1 -9.58 22.78 -6.50
CA MET A 1 -10.26 23.06 -6.29
C MET A 1 -10.82 23.23 -6.02
N LEU A 2 -10.25 23.31 -5.59
CA LEU A 2 -10.96 23.77 -5.01
C LEU A 2 -11.02 24.13 -4.68
N GLU A 3 -10.33 24.16 -4.70
CA GLU A 3 -10.78 24.74 -4.09
C GLU A 3 -10.84 24.85 -3.73
N GLU A 4 -10.42 24.98 -3.57
CA GLU A 4 -10.88 25.35 -2.95
C GLU A 4 -10.90 25.25 -2.66
N ASN A 5 -10.43 25.49 -2.34
CA ASN A 5 -10.96 25.63 -1.76
C ASN A 5 -10.95 25.48 -1.40
N LYS A 6 -10.59 25.55 -1.10
CA LYS A 6 -11.10 25.76 -0.42
C LYS A 6 -11.21 25.54 -0.06
N GLN A 7 -10.97 25.43 0.21
CA GLN A 7 -11.54 25.47 0.74
C GLN A 7 -11.76 25.42 1.00
N SER A 8 -11.35 25.69 1.17
CA SER A 8 -12.02 25.87 1.57
C SER A 8 -12.48 25.73 1.92
N GLU A 9 -12.47 25.72 2.13
CA GLU A 9 -13.24 25.68 2.65
C GLU A 9 -13.56 25.27 2.91
N HIS A 10 -13.49 25.43 3.21
CA HIS A 10 -14.28 25.11 3.74
C HIS A 10 -14.33 24.73 3.94
N SER A 11 -14.17 24.74 4.01
CA SER A 11 -14.64 24.40 4.50
C SER A 11 -15.13 24.00 4.88
N LYS A 12 -15.42 23.85 5.29
CA LYS A 12 -16.07 23.38 5.86
C LYS A 12 -16.74 22.74 6.02
N LYS A 13 -16.80 22.55 6.44
CA LYS A 13 -17.53 21.71 6.69
C LYS A 13 -18.30 21.10 6.42
N VAL A 14 -18.29 20.70 6.46
CA VAL A 14 -19.07 19.88 6.15
C VAL A 14 -19.60 19.22 6.77
N GLU A 15 -19.99 19.07 7.16
CA GLU A 15 -20.44 18.34 7.68
C GLU A 15 -20.83 17.49 8.22
N THR A 16 -21.15 17.71 8.44
CA THR A 16 -21.53 16.74 9.14
C THR A 16 -21.34 15.42 9.05
N SER A 17 -20.63 15.01 9.02
CA SER A 17 -20.35 13.66 8.93
C SER A 17 -20.31 13.05 10.29
N GLU A 18 -20.69 11.81 10.35
CA GLU A 18 -20.56 11.14 11.56
C GLU A 18 -19.18 10.84 11.89
N ASN A 19 -18.29 10.89 10.91
CA ASN A 19 -16.88 10.72 11.14
C ASN A 19 -16.30 12.08 11.30
N PRO A 20 -15.98 12.48 12.52
CA PRO A 20 -15.45 13.81 12.66
C PRO A 20 -14.15 13.94 11.89
N VAL A 21 -13.99 15.02 11.21
CA VAL A 21 -12.73 15.33 10.59
C VAL A 21 -11.74 15.59 11.70
N PRO A 22 -10.60 14.92 11.71
CA PRO A 22 -9.62 15.19 12.74
C PRO A 22 -9.22 16.65 12.67
N GLU A 23 -9.29 17.32 13.82
CA GLU A 23 -8.88 18.70 13.85
C GLU A 23 -7.44 18.82 13.52
N GLU A 24 -6.70 17.77 13.83
CA GLU A 24 -5.28 17.79 13.63
C GLU A 24 -4.88 17.17 12.33
N ARG A 25 -5.75 17.16 11.35
CA ARG A 25 -5.32 16.69 10.06
C ARG A 25 -4.23 17.62 9.58
N LEU A 26 -3.02 17.14 9.65
CA LEU A 26 -1.85 17.95 9.32
C LEU A 26 -1.63 17.93 7.83
N GLU A 27 -1.36 19.08 7.28
CA GLU A 27 -0.90 19.18 5.91
C GLU A 27 0.58 18.87 5.89
N ILE A 28 1.04 18.21 4.85
CA ILE A 28 2.45 17.92 4.70
C ILE A 28 2.95 18.62 3.45
N SER A 29 4.24 18.87 3.42
CA SER A 29 4.88 19.48 2.28
C SER A 29 5.19 18.42 1.24
N ILE A 30 5.51 18.87 0.05
CA ILE A 30 5.95 17.94 -0.99
C ILE A 30 7.27 17.27 -0.59
N ASP A 31 8.09 17.98 0.18
CA ASP A 31 9.32 17.40 0.68
C ASP A 31 9.04 16.25 1.65
N ASP A 32 8.02 16.40 2.48
CA ASP A 32 7.65 15.33 3.40
C ASP A 32 7.17 14.11 2.62
N LEU A 33 6.36 14.34 1.59
CA LEU A 33 5.88 13.21 0.78
C LEU A 33 7.04 12.50 0.10
N SER A 34 8.05 13.24 -0.34
CA SER A 34 9.16 12.63 -1.05
C SER A 34 9.99 11.70 -0.19
N LYS A 35 9.81 11.74 1.13
CA LYS A 35 10.47 10.79 2.02
C LYS A 35 9.86 9.40 1.92
N VAL A 36 8.65 9.29 1.42
CA VAL A 36 7.99 8.00 1.25
C VAL A 36 8.31 7.53 -0.16
N GLU A 37 8.96 6.38 -0.25
CA GLU A 37 9.36 5.87 -1.56
C GLU A 37 8.35 4.85 -2.02
N LEU A 38 7.47 5.26 -2.94
CA LEU A 38 6.47 4.38 -3.52
C LEU A 38 7.00 3.86 -4.84
N ARG A 39 6.91 2.54 -5.03
CA ARG A 39 7.41 1.89 -6.23
C ARG A 39 6.40 0.91 -6.77
N VAL A 40 6.44 0.70 -8.06
CA VAL A 40 5.72 -0.40 -8.68
C VAL A 40 6.54 -1.67 -8.43
N GLY A 41 5.87 -2.72 -8.00
CA GLY A 41 6.51 -4.02 -7.84
C GLY A 41 5.69 -5.07 -8.56
N GLN A 42 6.32 -6.20 -8.85
CA GLN A 42 5.60 -7.33 -9.44
C GLN A 42 5.73 -8.52 -8.50
N ILE A 43 4.60 -9.10 -8.15
CA ILE A 43 4.59 -10.27 -7.28
C ILE A 43 5.07 -11.46 -8.09
N VAL A 44 6.21 -12.03 -7.68
CA VAL A 44 6.79 -13.16 -8.40
C VAL A 44 6.52 -14.48 -7.68
N GLU A 45 6.22 -14.42 -6.39
CA GLU A 45 5.83 -15.60 -5.62
C GLU A 45 4.79 -15.18 -4.60
N ALA A 46 3.85 -16.08 -4.30
CA ALA A 46 2.86 -15.84 -3.25
C ALA A 46 2.46 -17.18 -2.65
N GLY A 47 2.32 -17.21 -1.34
CA GLY A 47 1.92 -18.43 -0.66
C GLY A 47 1.31 -18.14 0.69
N PRO A 48 0.67 -19.15 1.26
CA PRO A 48 0.11 -19.00 2.61
C PRO A 48 1.21 -19.03 3.66
N VAL A 49 0.86 -18.62 4.87
CA VAL A 49 1.79 -18.63 5.99
C VAL A 49 1.23 -19.59 7.03
N ASP A 50 1.99 -20.63 7.33
CA ASP A 50 1.56 -21.60 8.34
C ASP A 50 1.42 -20.91 9.68
N GLY A 51 0.26 -21.11 10.32
CA GLY A 51 0.01 -20.52 11.63
C GLY A 51 -0.50 -19.11 11.59
N ALA A 52 -0.74 -18.55 10.40
CA ALA A 52 -1.27 -17.19 10.29
C ALA A 52 -2.30 -17.15 9.17
N ASP A 53 -3.55 -17.39 9.54
CA ASP A 53 -4.62 -17.57 8.55
C ASP A 53 -4.89 -16.33 7.72
N LYS A 54 -4.53 -15.16 8.19
CA LYS A 54 -4.85 -13.91 7.50
C LYS A 54 -3.71 -13.39 6.64
N LEU A 55 -2.53 -14.01 6.74
CA LEU A 55 -1.35 -13.51 6.06
C LEU A 55 -1.08 -14.27 4.77
N VAL A 56 -0.60 -13.53 3.79
CA VAL A 56 -0.01 -14.09 2.59
C VAL A 56 1.43 -13.61 2.56
N ASN A 57 2.34 -14.51 2.24
CA ASN A 57 3.74 -14.16 2.04
C ASN A 57 3.96 -13.96 0.56
N VAL A 58 4.42 -12.79 0.16
CA VAL A 58 4.69 -12.50 -1.25
C VAL A 58 6.13 -12.06 -1.40
N LYS A 59 6.70 -12.41 -2.56
CA LYS A 59 7.98 -11.89 -3.00
C LYS A 59 7.71 -10.90 -4.09
N VAL A 60 8.20 -9.68 -3.93
CA VAL A 60 7.88 -8.58 -4.83
C VAL A 60 9.16 -8.12 -5.50
N ASP A 61 9.16 -8.15 -6.82
CA ASP A 61 10.29 -7.70 -7.64
C ASP A 61 10.19 -6.19 -7.80
N LEU A 62 11.19 -5.48 -7.32
CA LEU A 62 11.24 -4.01 -7.40
C LEU A 62 12.32 -3.55 -8.38
N GLY A 63 12.63 -4.36 -9.38
CA GLY A 63 13.63 -3.99 -10.37
C GLY A 63 15.02 -3.91 -9.76
N GLU A 64 15.66 -2.78 -9.91
CA GLU A 64 17.03 -2.64 -9.42
C GLU A 64 17.14 -2.75 -7.90
N LEU A 65 16.04 -2.49 -7.19
CA LEU A 65 16.05 -2.62 -5.74
C LEU A 65 15.98 -4.06 -5.28
N GLY A 66 15.80 -4.99 -6.22
CA GLY A 66 15.81 -6.41 -5.88
C GLY A 66 14.44 -6.91 -5.47
N ILE A 67 14.41 -8.13 -4.99
CA ILE A 67 13.18 -8.78 -4.59
C ILE A 67 13.03 -8.64 -3.08
N LYS A 68 11.87 -8.17 -2.66
CA LYS A 68 11.58 -7.95 -1.24
C LYS A 68 10.56 -8.96 -0.75
N ASN A 69 10.74 -9.40 0.48
CA ASN A 69 9.81 -10.32 1.13
C ASN A 69 8.78 -9.52 1.92
N VAL A 70 7.51 -9.82 1.71
CA VAL A 70 6.43 -9.06 2.34
C VAL A 70 5.40 -10.01 2.92
N PHE A 71 4.97 -9.72 4.14
CA PHE A 71 3.82 -10.41 4.74
C PHE A 71 2.66 -9.42 4.74
N ALA A 72 1.56 -9.81 4.12
CA ALA A 72 0.42 -8.92 3.96
C ALA A 72 -0.85 -9.59 4.45
N GLY A 73 -1.66 -8.86 5.21
CA GLY A 73 -2.90 -9.39 5.76
C GLY A 73 -4.03 -9.34 4.77
N ILE A 74 -3.88 -10.00 3.64
CA ILE A 74 -4.83 -9.88 2.54
C ILE A 74 -5.47 -11.21 2.14
N LYS A 75 -5.26 -12.27 2.93
CA LYS A 75 -5.70 -13.60 2.50
C LYS A 75 -7.21 -13.72 2.39
N VAL A 76 -7.95 -12.94 3.19
CA VAL A 76 -9.41 -12.96 3.11
C VAL A 76 -9.88 -12.48 1.75
N ALA A 77 -9.17 -11.54 1.14
CA ALA A 77 -9.59 -10.93 -0.12
C ALA A 77 -8.93 -11.56 -1.34
N TYR A 78 -7.77 -12.20 -1.17
CA TYR A 78 -7.00 -12.69 -2.31
C TYR A 78 -6.46 -14.08 -2.04
N GLN A 79 -6.71 -15.00 -2.98
CA GLN A 79 -6.05 -16.29 -2.95
C GLN A 79 -4.61 -16.11 -3.41
N PRO A 80 -3.64 -16.75 -2.74
CA PRO A 80 -2.24 -16.56 -3.14
C PRO A 80 -1.98 -16.85 -4.60
N GLU A 81 -2.63 -17.89 -5.14
CA GLU A 81 -2.37 -18.25 -6.54
C GLU A 81 -2.83 -17.19 -7.52
N ASN A 82 -3.72 -16.29 -7.11
CA ASN A 82 -4.17 -15.21 -7.99
C ASN A 82 -3.29 -13.97 -7.89
N LEU A 83 -2.29 -13.99 -7.05
CA LEU A 83 -1.43 -12.83 -6.85
C LEU A 83 -0.19 -12.87 -7.72
N LYS A 84 0.25 -14.07 -8.10
CA LYS A 84 1.50 -14.19 -8.84
C LYS A 84 1.37 -13.50 -10.20
N GLY A 85 2.33 -12.65 -10.50
CA GLY A 85 2.35 -11.90 -11.74
C GLY A 85 1.67 -10.55 -11.66
N LEU A 86 0.96 -10.27 -10.57
CA LEU A 86 0.24 -9.02 -10.42
C LEU A 86 1.22 -7.89 -10.12
N LYS A 87 1.03 -6.75 -10.79
CA LYS A 87 1.80 -5.56 -10.46
C LYS A 87 1.05 -4.78 -9.40
N VAL A 88 1.79 -4.30 -8.42
CA VAL A 88 1.22 -3.65 -7.25
C VAL A 88 2.03 -2.39 -6.94
N VAL A 89 1.57 -1.62 -5.97
CA VAL A 89 2.31 -0.46 -5.49
C VAL A 89 2.76 -0.76 -4.07
N VAL A 90 4.01 -0.48 -3.79
CA VAL A 90 4.56 -0.77 -2.47
C VAL A 90 5.25 0.47 -1.89
N VAL A 91 5.29 0.53 -0.56
CA VAL A 91 6.18 1.44 0.14
C VAL A 91 7.50 0.71 0.29
N ALA A 92 8.53 1.19 -0.40
CA ALA A 92 9.76 0.44 -0.56
C ALA A 92 10.82 0.76 0.49
N ASN A 93 10.68 1.88 1.18
CA ASN A 93 11.73 2.32 2.10
C ASN A 93 11.32 2.28 3.56
N LEU A 94 10.43 1.35 3.91
CA LEU A 94 10.10 1.13 5.32
C LEU A 94 11.22 0.32 5.97
N LYS A 95 11.41 0.56 7.26
CA LYS A 95 12.30 -0.31 8.02
C LYS A 95 11.74 -1.72 8.02
N PRO A 96 12.57 -2.73 7.82
CA PRO A 96 12.10 -4.10 7.89
C PRO A 96 11.47 -4.39 9.24
N ARG A 97 10.38 -5.16 9.23
CA ARG A 97 9.68 -5.53 10.45
C ARG A 97 9.91 -7.01 10.72
N LYS A 98 10.41 -7.29 11.91
CA LYS A 98 10.53 -8.67 12.36
C LYS A 98 9.18 -9.16 12.81
N MET A 99 8.75 -10.25 12.24
CA MET A 99 7.49 -10.87 12.59
C MET A 99 7.77 -12.31 13.00
N LYS A 100 6.77 -12.94 13.61
CA LYS A 100 6.92 -14.31 14.05
C LYS A 100 7.32 -15.22 12.90
N PHE A 101 6.88 -14.91 11.70
CA PHE A 101 7.02 -15.80 10.54
C PHE A 101 8.15 -15.39 9.61
N GLY A 102 8.85 -14.31 9.91
CA GLY A 102 9.93 -13.83 9.06
C GLY A 102 10.00 -12.33 9.07
N ILE A 103 10.73 -11.78 8.12
CA ILE A 103 10.95 -10.34 8.05
C ILE A 103 10.15 -9.78 6.87
N SER A 104 9.34 -8.75 7.14
CA SER A 104 8.60 -8.05 6.10
C SER A 104 9.37 -6.80 5.75
N GLU A 105 9.74 -6.66 4.48
CA GLU A 105 10.67 -5.64 4.03
C GLU A 105 10.02 -4.48 3.31
N ALA A 106 8.72 -4.55 3.05
CA ALA A 106 8.00 -3.50 2.35
C ALA A 106 6.52 -3.66 2.68
N MET A 107 5.71 -2.73 2.21
CA MET A 107 4.28 -2.77 2.48
C MET A 107 3.51 -2.57 1.18
N LEU A 108 2.54 -3.42 0.91
CA LEU A 108 1.64 -3.26 -0.22
C LEU A 108 0.60 -2.19 0.11
N LEU A 109 0.27 -1.37 -0.87
CA LEU A 109 -0.80 -0.39 -0.68
C LEU A 109 -2.14 -1.00 -1.05
N ALA A 110 -3.12 -0.75 -0.18
CA ALA A 110 -4.45 -1.31 -0.36
C ALA A 110 -5.46 -0.39 0.30
N SER A 111 -6.71 -0.54 -0.07
CA SER A 111 -7.82 0.17 0.58
C SER A 111 -8.85 -0.83 1.04
N GLY A 112 -9.66 -0.43 2.01
CA GLY A 112 -10.73 -1.29 2.51
C GLY A 112 -10.22 -2.32 3.48
N GLU A 113 -11.10 -3.23 3.85
CA GLU A 113 -10.73 -4.29 4.80
C GLU A 113 -11.61 -5.50 4.54
N GLY A 114 -11.18 -6.63 5.09
CA GLY A 114 -11.91 -7.87 4.91
C GLY A 114 -11.98 -8.25 3.45
N GLU A 115 -13.14 -8.72 3.04
CA GLU A 115 -13.31 -9.16 1.67
C GLU A 115 -13.31 -8.02 0.67
N SER A 116 -13.53 -6.79 1.14
CA SER A 116 -13.54 -5.64 0.23
C SER A 116 -12.16 -5.00 0.09
N LEU A 117 -11.14 -5.56 0.73
CA LEU A 117 -9.79 -5.04 0.60
C LEU A 117 -9.35 -5.11 -0.86
N SER A 118 -8.78 -4.02 -1.36
CA SER A 118 -8.40 -3.93 -2.76
C SER A 118 -6.96 -3.40 -2.84
N LEU A 119 -6.12 -4.18 -3.51
CA LEU A 119 -4.74 -3.76 -3.76
C LEU A 119 -4.72 -2.67 -4.83
N PHE A 120 -3.79 -1.76 -4.69
CA PHE A 120 -3.60 -0.72 -5.70
C PHE A 120 -2.65 -1.24 -6.77
N ILE A 121 -3.07 -1.11 -8.02
CA ILE A 121 -2.29 -1.59 -9.15
C ILE A 121 -2.13 -0.45 -10.16
N PRO A 122 -1.08 -0.48 -10.98
CA PRO A 122 -0.95 0.53 -12.03
C PRO A 122 -2.02 0.33 -13.08
N HIS A 123 -2.54 1.42 -13.61
CA HIS A 123 -3.58 1.39 -14.62
C HIS A 123 -3.03 0.95 -15.96
N LYS A 124 -1.82 1.35 -16.29
CA LYS A 124 -1.18 0.96 -17.52
C LYS A 124 -0.01 0.04 -17.23
N ASP A 125 0.69 -0.38 -18.27
CA ASP A 125 1.82 -1.27 -18.11
C ASP A 125 2.99 -0.48 -17.55
N ALA A 126 3.22 -0.65 -16.28
CA ALA A 126 4.34 -0.02 -15.58
C ALA A 126 5.40 -1.09 -15.33
N LYS A 127 6.63 -0.65 -15.08
CA LYS A 127 7.74 -1.58 -14.90
C LYS A 127 8.05 -1.75 -13.43
N PRO A 128 8.45 -2.96 -13.02
CA PRO A 128 8.91 -3.13 -11.63
C PRO A 128 10.05 -2.17 -11.35
N GLY A 129 9.93 -1.49 -10.21
CA GLY A 129 10.91 -0.50 -9.81
C GLY A 129 10.56 0.93 -10.19
N ASP A 130 9.57 1.15 -11.05
CA ASP A 130 9.16 2.50 -11.39
C ASP A 130 8.74 3.23 -10.12
N ARG A 131 9.24 4.45 -9.97
CA ARG A 131 8.90 5.24 -8.79
C ARG A 131 7.66 6.07 -9.06
N LEU A 132 6.74 6.06 -8.11
CA LEU A 132 5.59 6.93 -8.14
C LEU A 132 6.00 8.33 -7.74
N LYS A 133 5.33 9.32 -8.32
CA LYS A 133 5.66 10.70 -8.05
C LYS A 133 4.40 11.56 -8.16
#